data_f7601e232cf2c8aa3c2cd7d236116ba6
#
_entry.id   f7601e232cf2c8aa3c2cd7d236116ba6
#
_cell.length_a   1.000
_cell.length_b   1.000
_cell.length_c   1.000
_cell.angle_alpha   90.00
_cell.angle_beta   90.00
_cell.angle_gamma   90.00
#
_symmetry.space_group_name_H-M   'P 1'
#
loop_
_entity.id
_entity.type
_entity.pdbx_description
1 polymer ?
#
loop_
_entity_poly.entity_id
_entity_poly.type
_entity_poly.pdbx_seq_one_letter_code
_entity_poly.pdbx_strand_id
1 'polypeptide(L)'
;ELFWRDKKHVKNLDYWISYSFLDTKRDFLNFPTAITPNFAAKHTASLVVKKFVTKIKTNVNFSYNYASGRPYYNIQYDPNTSKTFFADQGRIPAYHNMSFSLNYLPAIGKQNAKMFPVYVLSISNVFNFKQVYGYNYSTNGMRKTELVPPSRMFIFIGAFISFGTDRTQEAINNNL
;
A
#
# COMPACT_ATOMS: atom_id res chain seq x y z
N GLU A 1 18.08 -2.87 -0.94
CA GLU A 1 17.11 -1.81 -0.61
C GLU A 1 17.74 -0.44 -0.83
N LEU A 2 16.96 0.49 -1.35
CA LEU A 2 17.31 1.89 -1.50
C LEU A 2 16.23 2.72 -0.81
N PHE A 3 16.64 3.67 0.03
CA PHE A 3 15.75 4.63 0.64
C PHE A 3 16.36 6.03 0.56
N TRP A 4 15.56 6.99 0.10
CA TRP A 4 15.96 8.39 0.07
C TRP A 4 14.80 9.27 0.53
N ARG A 5 15.09 10.26 1.37
CA ARG A 5 14.12 11.21 1.92
C ARG A 5 14.72 12.61 1.96
N ASP A 6 13.90 13.59 1.64
CA ASP A 6 14.23 15.00 1.75
C ASP A 6 13.11 15.78 2.45
N LYS A 7 13.52 16.59 3.43
CA LYS A 7 12.67 17.51 4.19
C LYS A 7 13.20 18.95 4.16
N LYS A 8 14.39 19.19 3.62
CA LYS A 8 15.14 20.44 3.83
C LYS A 8 15.13 21.36 2.62
N HIS A 9 15.20 20.81 1.40
CA HIS A 9 15.38 21.62 0.20
C HIS A 9 14.14 22.42 -0.20
N VAL A 10 12.94 21.95 0.11
CA VAL A 10 11.69 22.63 -0.18
C VAL A 10 10.90 22.86 1.10
N LYS A 11 10.59 24.14 1.39
CA LYS A 11 9.82 24.52 2.59
C LYS A 11 8.47 23.80 2.66
N ASN A 12 8.18 23.21 3.81
CA ASN A 12 6.92 22.50 4.10
C ASN A 12 6.64 21.32 3.16
N LEU A 13 7.68 20.72 2.58
CA LEU A 13 7.61 19.53 1.74
C LEU A 13 8.46 18.43 2.36
N ASP A 14 7.86 17.27 2.56
CA ASP A 14 8.52 16.04 2.98
C ASP A 14 8.23 14.96 1.93
N TYR A 15 9.25 14.40 1.33
CA TYR A 15 9.06 13.36 0.34
C TYR A 15 10.14 12.30 0.43
N TRP A 16 9.75 11.06 0.12
CA TRP A 16 10.68 9.95 0.09
C TRP A 16 10.35 8.94 -0.98
N ILE A 17 11.38 8.26 -1.42
CA ILE A 17 11.32 7.14 -2.34
C ILE A 17 11.97 5.95 -1.64
N SER A 18 11.33 4.81 -1.71
CA SER A 18 11.91 3.52 -1.33
C SER A 18 11.81 2.54 -2.48
N TYR A 19 12.83 1.72 -2.62
CA TYR A 19 12.86 0.63 -3.58
C TYR A 19 13.50 -0.59 -2.93
N SER A 20 12.89 -1.76 -3.14
CA SER A 20 13.45 -3.04 -2.70
C SER A 20 13.43 -4.05 -3.84
N PHE A 21 14.51 -4.79 -3.92
CA PHE A 21 14.66 -5.94 -4.81
C PHE A 21 14.77 -7.21 -3.96
N LEU A 22 13.93 -8.20 -4.25
CA LEU A 22 13.92 -9.48 -3.57
C LEU A 22 13.98 -10.61 -4.59
N ASP A 23 15.08 -11.36 -4.62
CA ASP A 23 15.23 -12.57 -5.37
C ASP A 23 15.49 -13.74 -4.41
N THR A 24 14.52 -14.62 -4.26
CA THR A 24 14.58 -15.73 -3.31
C THR A 24 13.87 -16.94 -3.86
N LYS A 25 14.40 -18.12 -3.53
CA LYS A 25 13.78 -19.41 -3.79
C LYS A 25 13.75 -20.23 -2.51
N ARG A 26 12.75 -21.05 -2.35
CA ARG A 26 12.60 -21.97 -1.22
C ARG A 26 12.12 -23.33 -1.70
N ASP A 27 12.60 -24.36 -1.02
CA ASP A 27 12.03 -25.70 -1.09
C ASP A 27 10.86 -25.76 -0.08
N PHE A 28 9.71 -26.20 -0.57
CA PHE A 28 8.54 -26.46 0.26
C PHE A 28 8.23 -27.96 0.19
N LEU A 29 7.87 -28.52 1.34
CA LEU A 29 7.38 -29.88 1.39
C LEU A 29 6.16 -30.05 0.45
N ASN A 30 6.15 -31.09 -0.35
CA ASN A 30 5.12 -31.38 -1.36
C ASN A 30 5.13 -30.48 -2.62
N PHE A 31 6.16 -29.66 -2.82
CA PHE A 31 6.35 -28.96 -4.08
C PHE A 31 7.30 -29.74 -4.99
N PRO A 32 7.07 -29.75 -6.32
CA PRO A 32 7.91 -30.52 -7.26
C PRO A 32 9.34 -30.02 -7.35
N THR A 33 9.56 -28.72 -7.10
CA THR A 33 10.87 -28.05 -7.20
C THR A 33 10.93 -26.86 -6.27
N ALA A 34 12.14 -26.32 -6.02
CA ALA A 34 12.31 -25.02 -5.37
C ALA A 34 11.62 -23.90 -6.16
N ILE A 35 10.82 -23.11 -5.49
CA ILE A 35 10.02 -22.05 -6.09
C ILE A 35 10.26 -20.68 -5.43
N THR A 36 9.95 -19.60 -6.15
CA THR A 36 9.81 -18.27 -5.56
C THR A 36 8.54 -18.25 -4.72
N PRO A 37 8.56 -17.85 -3.44
CA PRO A 37 7.36 -17.80 -2.61
C PRO A 37 6.27 -16.90 -3.21
N ASN A 38 5.01 -17.28 -3.04
CA ASN A 38 3.86 -16.55 -3.59
C ASN A 38 3.65 -15.15 -3.00
N PHE A 39 4.29 -14.83 -1.87
CA PHE A 39 4.30 -13.48 -1.29
C PHE A 39 5.41 -12.58 -1.86
N ALA A 40 6.42 -13.15 -2.54
CA ALA A 40 7.60 -12.42 -2.98
C ALA A 40 7.34 -11.65 -4.29
N ALA A 41 7.22 -10.33 -4.17
CA ALA A 41 7.35 -9.44 -5.32
C ALA A 41 8.83 -9.14 -5.56
N LYS A 42 9.31 -9.37 -6.79
CA LYS A 42 10.73 -9.17 -7.12
C LYS A 42 11.17 -7.71 -7.00
N HIS A 43 10.29 -6.79 -7.36
CA HIS A 43 10.52 -5.35 -7.28
C HIS A 43 9.37 -4.70 -6.52
N THR A 44 9.68 -3.90 -5.52
CA THR A 44 8.71 -3.04 -4.85
C THR A 44 9.25 -1.61 -4.82
N ALA A 45 8.37 -0.63 -5.02
CA ALA A 45 8.72 0.77 -4.96
C ALA A 45 7.60 1.56 -4.27
N SER A 46 7.97 2.58 -3.50
CA SER A 46 7.02 3.51 -2.90
C SER A 46 7.54 4.94 -3.06
N LEU A 47 6.65 5.83 -3.47
CA LEU A 47 6.87 7.28 -3.48
C LEU A 47 5.82 7.90 -2.57
N VAL A 48 6.26 8.73 -1.63
CA VAL A 48 5.36 9.51 -0.77
C VAL A 48 5.78 10.97 -0.81
N VAL A 49 4.80 11.85 -0.95
CA VAL A 49 4.97 13.30 -0.96
C VAL A 49 3.95 13.90 0.00
N LYS A 50 4.41 14.73 0.93
CA LYS A 50 3.59 15.46 1.89
C LYS A 50 3.90 16.94 1.77
N LYS A 51 2.89 17.77 1.59
CA LYS A 51 3.03 19.22 1.50
C LYS A 51 2.06 19.90 2.46
N PHE A 52 2.58 20.64 3.41
CA PHE A 52 1.75 21.49 4.26
C PHE A 52 1.54 22.87 3.61
N VAL A 53 0.30 23.20 3.30
CA VAL A 53 -0.09 24.49 2.72
C VAL A 53 -0.58 25.42 3.83
N THR A 54 0.29 26.29 4.32
CA THR A 54 0.05 27.15 5.48
C THR A 54 -1.17 28.07 5.32
N LYS A 55 -1.39 28.62 4.12
CA LYS A 55 -2.51 29.53 3.83
C LYS A 55 -3.88 28.90 4.12
N ILE A 56 -4.05 27.64 3.80
CA ILE A 56 -5.30 26.88 3.99
C ILE A 56 -5.22 25.91 5.15
N LYS A 57 -4.10 25.91 5.91
CA LYS A 57 -3.88 25.04 7.08
C LYS A 57 -4.11 23.54 6.79
N THR A 58 -3.73 23.10 5.61
CA THR A 58 -4.02 21.76 5.11
C THR A 58 -2.73 21.02 4.74
N ASN A 59 -2.60 19.81 5.23
CA ASN A 59 -1.59 18.87 4.77
C ASN A 59 -2.13 18.08 3.57
N VAL A 60 -1.46 18.19 2.44
CA VAL A 60 -1.76 17.47 1.21
C VAL A 60 -0.78 16.31 1.10
N ASN A 61 -1.30 15.08 1.04
CA ASN A 61 -0.48 13.90 0.95
C ASN A 61 -0.80 13.15 -0.34
N PHE A 62 0.26 12.67 -0.97
CA PHE A 62 0.22 11.82 -2.14
C PHE A 62 1.10 10.60 -1.89
N SER A 63 0.65 9.42 -2.28
CA SER A 63 1.47 8.22 -2.28
C SER A 63 1.22 7.37 -3.51
N TYR A 64 2.29 6.75 -4.01
CA TYR A 64 2.23 5.75 -5.06
C TYR A 64 3.02 4.53 -4.62
N ASN A 65 2.38 3.36 -4.66
CA ASN A 65 2.97 2.09 -4.33
C ASN A 65 2.91 1.16 -5.54
N TYR A 66 4.03 0.54 -5.82
CA TYR A 66 4.21 -0.42 -6.89
C TYR A 66 4.78 -1.73 -6.35
N ALA A 67 4.27 -2.86 -6.84
CA ALA A 67 4.91 -4.15 -6.68
C ALA A 67 4.80 -4.96 -7.97
N SER A 68 5.90 -5.58 -8.40
CA SER A 68 5.89 -6.49 -9.54
C SER A 68 5.00 -7.69 -9.27
N GLY A 69 4.44 -8.26 -10.32
CA GLY A 69 3.58 -9.43 -10.22
C GLY A 69 4.23 -10.58 -9.44
N ARG A 70 3.55 -11.04 -8.39
CA ARG A 70 3.98 -12.18 -7.57
C ARG A 70 3.66 -13.48 -8.28
N PRO A 71 4.44 -14.54 -8.06
CA PRO A 71 4.11 -15.84 -8.61
C PRO A 71 2.87 -16.45 -7.97
N TYR A 72 2.17 -17.27 -8.71
CA TYR A 72 1.12 -18.15 -8.19
C TYR A 72 1.32 -19.56 -8.72
N TYR A 73 0.85 -20.54 -7.95
CA TYR A 73 0.98 -21.98 -8.24
C TYR A 73 -0.32 -22.68 -7.90
N ASN A 74 -0.80 -23.52 -8.82
CA ASN A 74 -1.83 -24.50 -8.55
C ASN A 74 -1.16 -25.88 -8.56
N ILE A 75 -1.05 -26.49 -7.39
CA ILE A 75 -0.38 -27.77 -7.21
C ILE A 75 -1.46 -28.84 -7.06
N GLN A 76 -1.30 -29.93 -7.81
CA GLN A 76 -2.15 -31.10 -7.73
C GLN A 76 -1.31 -32.34 -7.45
N TYR A 77 -1.95 -33.33 -6.84
CA TYR A 77 -1.38 -34.64 -6.57
C TYR A 77 -1.87 -35.63 -7.60
N ASP A 78 -0.95 -36.40 -8.22
CA ASP A 78 -1.27 -37.49 -9.10
C ASP A 78 -1.19 -38.81 -8.31
N PRO A 79 -2.33 -39.49 -8.09
CA PRO A 79 -2.36 -40.73 -7.33
C PRO A 79 -1.64 -41.89 -8.04
N ASN A 80 -1.52 -41.84 -9.38
CA ASN A 80 -0.85 -42.92 -10.16
C ASN A 80 0.67 -42.89 -10.00
N THR A 81 1.23 -41.68 -9.95
CA THR A 81 2.69 -41.52 -9.81
C THR A 81 3.12 -41.21 -8.37
N SER A 82 2.17 -41.00 -7.47
CA SER A 82 2.39 -40.55 -6.09
C SER A 82 3.23 -39.28 -6.00
N LYS A 83 3.14 -38.39 -6.98
CA LYS A 83 3.90 -37.14 -7.06
C LYS A 83 3.01 -35.92 -7.21
N THR A 84 3.49 -34.78 -6.72
CA THR A 84 2.87 -33.50 -6.95
C THR A 84 3.39 -32.87 -8.23
N PHE A 85 2.55 -32.09 -8.90
CA PHE A 85 2.91 -31.35 -10.12
C PHE A 85 2.21 -30.01 -10.17
N PHE A 86 2.74 -29.06 -10.95
CA PHE A 86 2.10 -27.76 -11.20
C PHE A 86 1.04 -27.91 -12.30
N ALA A 87 -0.24 -27.89 -11.91
CA ALA A 87 -1.35 -27.89 -12.86
C ALA A 87 -1.50 -26.51 -13.55
N ASP A 88 -1.19 -25.43 -12.83
CA ASP A 88 -1.10 -24.07 -13.37
C ASP A 88 -0.08 -23.26 -12.56
N GLN A 89 0.64 -22.37 -13.23
CA GLN A 89 1.58 -21.45 -12.60
C GLN A 89 1.77 -20.21 -13.46
N GLY A 90 2.17 -19.11 -12.82
CA GLY A 90 2.45 -17.88 -13.54
C GLY A 90 2.69 -16.71 -12.59
N ARG A 91 2.41 -15.51 -13.05
CA ARG A 91 2.47 -14.29 -12.24
C ARG A 91 1.14 -13.56 -12.28
N ILE A 92 0.72 -13.06 -11.13
CA ILE A 92 -0.41 -12.12 -11.07
C ILE A 92 0.00 -10.77 -11.70
N PRO A 93 -0.95 -9.94 -12.14
CA PRO A 93 -0.65 -8.58 -12.60
C PRO A 93 0.12 -7.77 -11.55
N ALA A 94 0.94 -6.83 -12.01
CA ALA A 94 1.62 -5.91 -11.10
C ALA A 94 0.62 -5.10 -10.28
N TYR A 95 0.98 -4.85 -9.03
CA TYR A 95 0.18 -4.04 -8.11
C TYR A 95 0.53 -2.57 -8.30
N HIS A 96 -0.49 -1.73 -8.46
CA HIS A 96 -0.41 -0.28 -8.50
C HIS A 96 -1.43 0.29 -7.53
N ASN A 97 -1.02 1.20 -6.67
CA ASN A 97 -1.93 1.94 -5.81
C ASN A 97 -1.47 3.38 -5.69
N MET A 98 -2.30 4.29 -6.15
CA MET A 98 -2.10 5.73 -5.97
C MET A 98 -3.15 6.27 -5.02
N SER A 99 -2.71 6.93 -3.96
CA SER A 99 -3.60 7.47 -2.93
C SER A 99 -3.35 8.95 -2.74
N PHE A 100 -4.41 9.66 -2.38
CA PHE A 100 -4.39 11.08 -2.11
C PHE A 100 -5.15 11.36 -0.81
N SER A 101 -4.64 12.25 0.04
CA SER A 101 -5.37 12.69 1.22
C SER A 101 -5.13 14.16 1.57
N LEU A 102 -6.15 14.75 2.17
CA LEU A 102 -6.17 16.11 2.70
C LEU A 102 -6.46 16.05 4.19
N ASN A 103 -5.60 16.69 5.00
CA ASN A 103 -5.82 16.83 6.42
C ASN A 103 -5.90 18.32 6.74
N TYR A 104 -7.09 18.82 7.01
CA TYR A 104 -7.33 20.22 7.38
C TYR A 104 -7.24 20.41 8.89
N LEU A 105 -6.38 21.32 9.34
CA LEU A 105 -6.08 21.60 10.75
C LEU A 105 -6.43 23.05 11.09
N PRO A 106 -7.71 23.41 11.29
CA PRO A 106 -8.15 24.80 11.50
C PRO A 106 -7.59 25.46 12.75
N ALA A 107 -7.25 24.66 13.77
CA ALA A 107 -6.72 25.15 15.05
C ALA A 107 -5.19 25.36 15.04
N ILE A 108 -4.47 24.92 14.00
CA ILE A 108 -3.02 25.14 13.94
C ILE A 108 -2.67 26.64 13.98
N GLY A 109 -1.74 27.02 14.88
CA GLY A 109 -1.34 28.39 15.10
C GLY A 109 -2.33 29.23 15.97
N LYS A 110 -3.39 28.61 16.54
CA LYS A 110 -4.24 29.27 17.52
C LYS A 110 -3.73 29.00 18.92
N GLN A 111 -3.31 30.03 19.63
CA GLN A 111 -2.93 29.92 21.05
C GLN A 111 -4.16 29.59 21.92
N ASN A 112 -3.95 28.74 22.94
CA ASN A 112 -4.97 28.33 23.92
C ASN A 112 -6.23 27.69 23.29
N ALA A 113 -6.07 26.95 22.20
CA ALA A 113 -7.19 26.24 21.59
C ALA A 113 -7.72 25.15 22.54
N LYS A 114 -8.92 25.29 23.07
CA LYS A 114 -9.58 24.29 23.93
C LYS A 114 -9.92 23.00 23.18
N MET A 115 -9.91 23.03 21.88
CA MET A 115 -10.25 21.93 20.99
C MET A 115 -9.34 21.96 19.76
N PHE A 116 -8.80 20.80 19.40
CA PHE A 116 -7.96 20.64 18.21
C PHE A 116 -8.61 19.67 17.22
N PRO A 117 -9.44 20.15 16.29
CA PRO A 117 -10.06 19.32 15.26
C PRO A 117 -9.09 19.09 14.08
N VAL A 118 -9.13 17.88 13.52
CA VAL A 118 -8.50 17.51 12.26
C VAL A 118 -9.55 16.88 11.36
N TYR A 119 -9.80 17.48 10.22
CA TYR A 119 -10.72 16.96 9.22
C TYR A 119 -9.92 16.25 8.13
N VAL A 120 -10.32 15.03 7.79
CA VAL A 120 -9.60 14.16 6.88
C VAL A 120 -10.49 13.78 5.70
N LEU A 121 -9.98 13.97 4.49
CA LEU A 121 -10.49 13.36 3.27
C LEU A 121 -9.38 12.51 2.69
N SER A 122 -9.62 11.23 2.46
CA SER A 122 -8.64 10.32 1.88
C SER A 122 -9.29 9.47 0.79
N ILE A 123 -8.57 9.31 -0.32
CA ILE A 123 -8.98 8.46 -1.45
C ILE A 123 -7.81 7.53 -1.74
N SER A 124 -8.02 6.23 -1.60
CA SER A 124 -7.04 5.23 -2.01
C SER A 124 -7.40 4.64 -3.38
N ASN A 125 -6.38 4.29 -4.13
CA ASN A 125 -6.49 3.80 -5.50
C ASN A 125 -7.32 4.73 -6.41
N VAL A 126 -6.92 6.02 -6.44
CA VAL A 126 -7.63 7.10 -7.15
C VAL A 126 -7.92 6.76 -8.62
N PHE A 127 -7.01 6.03 -9.29
CA PHE A 127 -7.19 5.62 -10.69
C PHE A 127 -7.96 4.32 -10.85
N ASN A 128 -8.48 3.76 -9.76
CA ASN A 128 -9.29 2.53 -9.80
C ASN A 128 -8.58 1.35 -10.48
N PHE A 129 -7.26 1.24 -10.29
CA PHE A 129 -6.48 0.12 -10.82
C PHE A 129 -7.06 -1.21 -10.34
N LYS A 130 -7.14 -2.17 -11.25
CA LYS A 130 -7.52 -3.54 -10.89
C LYS A 130 -6.38 -4.19 -10.12
N GLN A 131 -6.68 -4.63 -8.89
CA GLN A 131 -5.73 -5.32 -8.04
C GLN A 131 -6.11 -6.80 -7.95
N VAL A 132 -5.20 -7.68 -8.34
CA VAL A 132 -5.38 -9.13 -8.25
C VAL A 132 -4.41 -9.65 -7.19
N TYR A 133 -4.94 -10.29 -6.15
CA TYR A 133 -4.14 -10.81 -5.05
C TYR A 133 -3.73 -12.27 -5.21
N GLY A 134 -4.39 -12.98 -6.13
CA GLY A 134 -4.17 -14.38 -6.41
C GLY A 134 -5.29 -14.97 -7.24
N TYR A 135 -5.35 -16.30 -7.28
CA TYR A 135 -6.40 -17.03 -7.97
C TYR A 135 -6.94 -18.14 -7.07
N ASN A 136 -8.25 -18.32 -7.12
CA ASN A 136 -8.94 -19.48 -6.56
C ASN A 136 -9.24 -20.46 -7.69
N TYR A 137 -9.13 -21.75 -7.39
CA TYR A 137 -9.41 -22.84 -8.32
C TYR A 137 -10.60 -23.65 -7.80
N SER A 138 -11.46 -24.10 -8.72
CA SER A 138 -12.49 -25.10 -8.38
C SER A 138 -11.84 -26.43 -7.97
N THR A 139 -12.59 -27.26 -7.24
CA THR A 139 -12.09 -28.55 -6.73
C THR A 139 -11.53 -29.47 -7.83
N ASN A 140 -12.10 -29.38 -9.04
CA ASN A 140 -11.63 -30.11 -10.21
C ASN A 140 -10.51 -29.38 -11.01
N GLY A 141 -10.07 -28.21 -10.56
CA GLY A 141 -9.03 -27.40 -11.20
C GLY A 141 -9.44 -26.70 -12.52
N MET A 142 -10.67 -26.93 -13.02
CA MET A 142 -11.09 -26.42 -14.34
C MET A 142 -11.46 -24.95 -14.36
N ARG A 143 -11.88 -24.37 -13.24
CA ARG A 143 -12.22 -22.95 -13.13
C ARG A 143 -11.19 -22.20 -12.31
N LYS A 144 -10.70 -21.12 -12.89
CA LYS A 144 -9.80 -20.16 -12.27
C LYS A 144 -10.53 -18.84 -12.09
N THR A 145 -10.58 -18.33 -10.86
CA THR A 145 -11.23 -17.06 -10.51
C THR A 145 -10.24 -16.14 -9.82
N GLU A 146 -10.20 -14.88 -10.22
CA GLU A 146 -9.35 -13.88 -9.62
C GLU A 146 -9.80 -13.55 -8.19
N LEU A 147 -8.85 -13.49 -7.27
CA LEU A 147 -9.05 -12.95 -5.93
C LEU A 147 -8.80 -11.45 -5.97
N VAL A 148 -9.87 -10.67 -5.96
CA VAL A 148 -9.85 -9.21 -6.01
C VAL A 148 -10.46 -8.61 -4.76
N PRO A 149 -10.11 -7.36 -4.35
CA PRO A 149 -10.75 -6.70 -3.23
C PRO A 149 -12.23 -6.41 -3.55
N PRO A 150 -13.12 -6.35 -2.52
CA PRO A 150 -14.54 -6.03 -2.68
C PRO A 150 -14.77 -4.67 -3.35
N SER A 151 -13.92 -3.69 -3.07
CA SER A 151 -13.89 -2.38 -3.71
C SER A 151 -12.48 -2.05 -4.14
N ARG A 152 -12.31 -1.52 -5.34
CA ARG A 152 -11.00 -1.12 -5.86
C ARG A 152 -10.58 0.24 -5.32
N MET A 153 -11.52 1.17 -5.22
CA MET A 153 -11.32 2.51 -4.70
C MET A 153 -12.01 2.64 -3.35
N PHE A 154 -11.35 3.29 -2.40
CA PHE A 154 -11.89 3.55 -1.08
C PHE A 154 -11.80 5.05 -0.76
N ILE A 155 -12.93 5.64 -0.36
CA ILE A 155 -13.02 7.03 0.06
C ILE A 155 -13.32 7.06 1.56
N PHE A 156 -12.51 7.80 2.31
CA PHE A 156 -12.68 8.03 3.73
C PHE A 156 -12.87 9.53 4.00
N ILE A 157 -13.91 9.85 4.75
CA ILE A 157 -14.16 11.20 5.28
C ILE A 157 -14.31 11.07 6.79
N GLY A 158 -13.55 11.87 7.55
CA GLY A 158 -13.56 11.78 9.00
C GLY A 158 -13.20 13.08 9.69
N ALA A 159 -13.51 13.14 10.97
CA ALA A 159 -13.10 14.21 11.88
C ALA A 159 -12.53 13.60 13.16
N PHE A 160 -11.34 14.05 13.56
CA PHE A 160 -10.69 13.68 14.82
C PHE A 160 -10.64 14.93 15.69
N ILE A 161 -11.16 14.87 16.90
CA ILE A 161 -11.25 16.04 17.79
C ILE A 161 -10.56 15.69 19.10
N SER A 162 -9.53 16.47 19.46
CA SER A 162 -8.86 16.40 20.76
C SER A 162 -9.34 17.54 21.64
N PHE A 163 -9.69 17.25 22.88
CA PHE A 163 -10.15 18.23 23.87
C PHE A 163 -9.13 18.37 25.01
N GLY A 164 -8.99 19.58 25.55
CA GLY A 164 -8.21 19.84 26.76
C GLY A 164 -6.69 19.72 26.61
N THR A 165 -6.18 19.40 25.41
CA THR A 165 -4.75 19.29 25.12
C THR A 165 -4.40 20.20 23.95
N ASP A 166 -3.45 21.11 24.18
CA ASP A 166 -2.87 21.91 23.08
C ASP A 166 -1.87 21.03 22.29
N ARG A 167 -2.29 20.58 21.13
CA ARG A 167 -1.46 19.80 20.20
C ARG A 167 -0.85 20.63 19.07
N THR A 168 -0.91 21.97 19.20
CA THR A 168 -0.41 22.87 18.15
C THR A 168 1.06 22.63 17.84
N GLN A 169 1.91 22.48 18.88
CA GLN A 169 3.34 22.27 18.70
C GLN A 169 3.64 20.90 18.07
N GLU A 170 2.94 19.85 18.50
CA GLU A 170 3.07 18.52 17.90
C GLU A 170 2.66 18.54 16.41
N ALA A 171 1.55 19.21 16.10
CA ALA A 171 1.09 19.36 14.72
C ALA A 171 2.08 20.17 13.86
N ILE A 172 2.69 21.21 14.42
CA ILE A 172 3.74 21.99 13.75
C ILE A 172 4.94 21.11 13.46
N ASN A 173 5.47 20.39 14.45
CA ASN A 173 6.66 19.54 14.29
C ASN A 173 6.45 18.41 13.28
N ASN A 174 5.23 17.90 13.15
CA ASN A 174 4.90 16.81 12.23
C ASN A 174 4.58 17.28 10.80
N ASN A 175 4.23 18.55 10.58
CA ASN A 175 3.73 19.05 9.29
C ASN A 175 4.55 20.21 8.70
N LEU A 176 5.41 20.87 9.48
CA LEU A 176 6.28 21.96 9.07
C LEU A 176 7.76 21.58 9.27
#